data_b51af3f2125d6923cc4efcb60baa57fe
#
_entry.id   b51af3f2125d6923cc4efcb60baa57fe
#
_cell.length_a   1.000
_cell.length_b   1.000
_cell.length_c   1.000
_cell.angle_alpha   90.00
_cell.angle_beta   90.00
_cell.angle_gamma   90.00
#
_symmetry.space_group_name_H-M   'P 1'
#
loop_
_entity.id
_entity.type
_entity.pdbx_description
1 polymer ?
#
loop_
_entity_poly.entity_id
_entity_poly.type
_entity_poly.pdbx_seq_one_letter_code
_entity_poly.pdbx_strand_id
1 'polypeptide(L)'
;MQNKKSLLQRLLVLYVTFFIVLVISIAHNLLPDFFRGFTAGSQMGSEIVNSWESGTPRLFYVLNNIPLRDRPSQTVAPALPEVLSAEVHAEHLQLFVVEEAPTDSVMRLAFSSVGGHPWMYALLMLSGLSFIAIVVLMFLIIHSLRRSIREERTLEQRNVWLLRTIGALTILAELFQDIVNWRMAHRAAELLSGSDYAVDTMSVSYTHLRAHETRGNL
;
A
#
# COMPACT_ATOMS: atom_id res chain seq x y z
N MET A 1 -38.00 11.02 24.05
CA MET A 1 -37.45 9.67 24.21
C MET A 1 -37.36 8.86 22.90
N GLN A 2 -38.32 9.00 21.99
CA GLN A 2 -38.35 8.26 20.71
C GLN A 2 -37.13 8.56 19.80
N ASN A 3 -36.68 9.79 19.78
CA ASN A 3 -35.52 10.24 18.95
C ASN A 3 -34.16 9.58 19.34
N LYS A 4 -33.96 9.33 20.63
CA LYS A 4 -32.76 8.73 21.18
C LYS A 4 -32.60 7.25 20.79
N LYS A 5 -33.67 6.47 20.86
CA LYS A 5 -33.69 5.05 20.46
C LYS A 5 -33.41 4.92 18.97
N SER A 6 -34.01 5.77 18.13
CA SER A 6 -33.82 5.80 16.69
C SER A 6 -32.36 6.15 16.35
N LEU A 7 -31.72 7.12 17.03
CA LEU A 7 -30.36 7.52 16.84
C LEU A 7 -29.37 6.40 17.21
N LEU A 8 -29.60 5.74 18.34
CA LEU A 8 -28.78 4.60 18.78
C LEU A 8 -28.89 3.40 17.83
N GLN A 9 -30.08 3.13 17.29
CA GLN A 9 -30.28 2.09 16.28
C GLN A 9 -29.51 2.42 14.97
N ARG A 10 -29.62 3.67 14.47
CA ARG A 10 -28.88 4.10 13.28
C ARG A 10 -27.36 3.99 13.48
N LEU A 11 -26.86 4.36 14.64
CA LEU A 11 -25.45 4.22 14.97
C LEU A 11 -25.00 2.76 15.06
N LEU A 12 -25.86 1.88 15.60
CA LEU A 12 -25.60 0.44 15.62
C LEU A 12 -25.53 -0.14 14.20
N VAL A 13 -26.49 0.23 13.35
CA VAL A 13 -26.49 -0.18 11.94
C VAL A 13 -25.22 0.29 11.24
N LEU A 14 -24.83 1.56 11.41
CA LEU A 14 -23.59 2.10 10.85
C LEU A 14 -22.37 1.31 11.32
N TYR A 15 -22.31 0.99 12.61
CA TYR A 15 -21.21 0.19 13.19
C TYR A 15 -21.12 -1.21 12.56
N VAL A 16 -22.24 -1.90 12.49
CA VAL A 16 -22.32 -3.26 11.91
C VAL A 16 -21.96 -3.22 10.42
N THR A 17 -22.51 -2.25 9.68
CA THR A 17 -22.18 -2.07 8.25
C THR A 17 -20.70 -1.79 8.05
N PHE A 18 -20.11 -0.87 8.83
CA PHE A 18 -18.70 -0.57 8.78
C PHE A 18 -17.85 -1.82 9.06
N PHE A 19 -18.21 -2.61 10.08
CA PHE A 19 -17.49 -3.84 10.42
C PHE A 19 -17.58 -4.89 9.30
N ILE A 20 -18.76 -5.09 8.71
CA ILE A 20 -18.97 -6.00 7.59
C ILE A 20 -18.12 -5.56 6.38
N VAL A 21 -18.19 -4.29 6.00
CA VAL A 21 -17.41 -3.75 4.89
C VAL A 21 -15.91 -3.90 5.14
N LEU A 22 -15.45 -3.62 6.37
CA LEU A 22 -14.05 -3.80 6.75
C LEU A 22 -13.60 -5.26 6.62
N VAL A 23 -14.39 -6.22 7.12
CA VAL A 23 -14.08 -7.65 7.03
C VAL A 23 -14.05 -8.11 5.57
N ILE A 24 -15.01 -7.68 4.75
CA ILE A 24 -15.04 -8.01 3.32
C ILE A 24 -13.83 -7.40 2.61
N SER A 25 -13.49 -6.16 2.91
CA SER A 25 -12.32 -5.47 2.32
C SER A 25 -11.02 -6.17 2.68
N ILE A 26 -10.84 -6.56 3.94
CA ILE A 26 -9.67 -7.33 4.39
C ILE A 26 -9.62 -8.69 3.69
N ALA A 27 -10.73 -9.41 3.65
CA ALA A 27 -10.79 -10.74 3.05
C ALA A 27 -10.53 -10.71 1.53
N HIS A 28 -11.03 -9.70 0.84
CA HIS A 28 -10.96 -9.63 -0.61
C HIS A 28 -9.65 -8.99 -1.13
N ASN A 29 -9.18 -7.95 -0.48
CA ASN A 29 -8.03 -7.18 -0.96
C ASN A 29 -6.74 -7.50 -0.17
N LEU A 30 -6.79 -7.46 1.15
CA LEU A 30 -5.59 -7.55 1.97
C LEU A 30 -5.03 -8.97 2.07
N LEU A 31 -5.89 -9.99 2.20
CA LEU A 31 -5.43 -11.37 2.35
C LEU A 31 -4.69 -11.92 1.13
N PRO A 32 -5.19 -11.76 -0.11
CA PRO A 32 -4.47 -12.22 -1.29
C PRO A 32 -3.10 -11.55 -1.44
N ASP A 33 -3.02 -10.24 -1.23
CA ASP A 33 -1.78 -9.48 -1.34
C ASP A 33 -0.80 -9.84 -0.22
N PHE A 34 -1.31 -10.09 0.99
CA PHE A 34 -0.51 -10.59 2.11
C PHE A 34 0.12 -11.95 1.79
N PHE A 35 -0.65 -12.90 1.27
CA PHE A 35 -0.12 -14.22 0.92
C PHE A 35 0.88 -14.16 -0.23
N ARG A 36 0.64 -13.34 -1.25
CA ARG A 36 1.60 -13.09 -2.33
C ARG A 36 2.90 -12.49 -1.79
N GLY A 37 2.80 -11.47 -0.95
CA GLY A 37 3.94 -10.84 -0.31
C GLY A 37 4.70 -11.78 0.61
N PHE A 38 4.00 -12.61 1.38
CA PHE A 38 4.59 -13.63 2.24
C PHE A 38 5.37 -14.68 1.44
N THR A 39 4.78 -15.20 0.35
CA THR A 39 5.44 -16.16 -0.52
C THR A 39 6.68 -15.56 -1.17
N ALA A 40 6.57 -14.36 -1.74
CA ALA A 40 7.71 -13.66 -2.34
C ALA A 40 8.81 -13.36 -1.29
N GLY A 41 8.43 -12.91 -0.10
CA GLY A 41 9.36 -12.66 1.00
C GLY A 41 10.06 -13.92 1.49
N SER A 42 9.35 -15.06 1.55
CA SER A 42 9.92 -16.36 1.91
C SER A 42 10.96 -16.83 0.87
N GLN A 43 10.63 -16.71 -0.41
CA GLN A 43 11.58 -17.05 -1.49
C GLN A 43 12.83 -16.17 -1.44
N MET A 44 12.65 -14.85 -1.31
CA MET A 44 13.79 -13.92 -1.15
C MET A 44 14.61 -14.24 0.09
N GLY A 45 13.96 -14.54 1.22
CA GLY A 45 14.65 -14.90 2.44
C GLY A 45 15.52 -16.14 2.27
N SER A 46 15.02 -17.18 1.58
CA SER A 46 15.80 -18.38 1.28
C SER A 46 17.01 -18.07 0.36
N GLU A 47 16.84 -17.24 -0.66
CA GLU A 47 17.92 -16.85 -1.56
C GLU A 47 19.01 -16.01 -0.84
N ILE A 48 18.61 -15.12 0.07
CA ILE A 48 19.54 -14.35 0.91
C ILE A 48 20.38 -15.30 1.76
N VAL A 49 19.73 -16.27 2.44
CA VAL A 49 20.42 -17.24 3.30
C VAL A 49 21.37 -18.10 2.48
N ASN A 50 20.91 -18.65 1.35
CA ASN A 50 21.72 -19.49 0.47
C ASN A 50 22.96 -18.73 -0.07
N SER A 51 22.78 -17.47 -0.47
CA SER A 51 23.89 -16.63 -0.94
C SER A 51 24.89 -16.31 0.17
N TRP A 52 24.41 -16.15 1.40
CA TRP A 52 25.25 -15.95 2.57
C TRP A 52 26.07 -17.19 2.91
N GLU A 53 25.44 -18.35 2.95
CA GLU A 53 26.10 -19.63 3.25
C GLU A 53 27.12 -20.01 2.18
N SER A 54 26.90 -19.63 0.92
CA SER A 54 27.85 -19.84 -0.17
C SER A 54 29.05 -18.88 -0.14
N GLY A 55 29.12 -17.94 0.80
CA GLY A 55 30.20 -16.96 0.92
C GLY A 55 30.16 -15.83 -0.11
N THR A 56 29.11 -15.73 -0.89
CA THR A 56 28.88 -14.65 -1.86
C THR A 56 27.57 -13.93 -1.54
N PRO A 57 27.52 -13.10 -0.48
CA PRO A 57 26.30 -12.47 -0.04
C PRO A 57 25.73 -11.55 -1.14
N ARG A 58 24.45 -11.76 -1.46
CA ARG A 58 23.72 -10.99 -2.45
C ARG A 58 22.51 -10.34 -1.81
N LEU A 59 22.21 -9.13 -2.24
CA LEU A 59 21.01 -8.41 -1.89
C LEU A 59 19.93 -8.71 -2.93
N PHE A 60 18.81 -9.26 -2.46
CA PHE A 60 17.61 -9.51 -3.26
C PHE A 60 16.53 -8.51 -2.84
N TYR A 61 16.03 -7.71 -3.78
CA TYR A 61 14.95 -6.78 -3.47
C TYR A 61 13.98 -6.62 -4.63
N VAL A 62 12.78 -6.16 -4.29
CA VAL A 62 11.70 -5.92 -5.24
C VAL A 62 11.39 -4.44 -5.32
N LEU A 63 11.24 -3.97 -6.55
CA LEU A 63 10.64 -2.69 -6.86
C LEU A 63 9.25 -2.95 -7.43
N ASN A 64 8.22 -2.61 -6.67
CA ASN A 64 6.83 -2.88 -7.02
C ASN A 64 6.16 -1.63 -7.56
N ASN A 65 5.14 -1.85 -8.41
CA ASN A 65 4.24 -0.82 -8.89
C ASN A 65 4.94 0.36 -9.57
N ILE A 66 5.96 0.05 -10.40
CA ILE A 66 6.70 1.05 -11.14
C ILE A 66 5.88 1.51 -12.34
N PRO A 67 5.44 2.78 -12.39
CA PRO A 67 4.64 3.28 -13.50
C PRO A 67 5.50 3.45 -14.74
N LEU A 68 4.99 3.03 -15.89
CA LEU A 68 5.64 3.21 -17.18
C LEU A 68 5.06 4.43 -17.90
N ARG A 69 5.95 5.28 -18.43
CA ARG A 69 5.56 6.47 -19.21
C ARG A 69 4.98 6.07 -20.55
N ASP A 70 5.70 5.22 -21.26
CA ASP A 70 5.28 4.68 -22.54
C ASP A 70 4.72 3.29 -22.27
N ARG A 71 3.42 3.14 -22.46
CA ARG A 71 2.73 1.85 -22.26
C ARG A 71 3.16 0.91 -23.37
N PRO A 72 4.18 0.06 -23.21
CA PRO A 72 4.60 -0.85 -24.24
C PRO A 72 3.42 -1.77 -24.55
N SER A 73 3.01 -1.78 -25.80
CA SER A 73 1.96 -2.66 -26.29
C SER A 73 2.56 -3.84 -27.04
N GLN A 74 2.10 -5.03 -26.74
CA GLN A 74 2.42 -6.24 -27.48
C GLN A 74 1.15 -6.78 -28.13
N THR A 75 1.19 -6.92 -29.44
CA THR A 75 0.12 -7.65 -30.15
C THR A 75 0.31 -9.14 -29.90
N VAL A 76 -0.70 -9.76 -29.31
CA VAL A 76 -0.68 -11.18 -28.99
C VAL A 76 -1.64 -11.89 -29.94
N ALA A 77 -1.22 -13.03 -30.49
CA ALA A 77 -2.12 -13.89 -31.24
C ALA A 77 -3.19 -14.46 -30.32
N PRO A 78 -4.47 -14.18 -30.56
CA PRO A 78 -5.54 -14.66 -29.69
C PRO A 78 -5.69 -16.18 -29.81
N ALA A 79 -5.96 -16.82 -28.66
CA ALA A 79 -6.26 -18.26 -28.62
C ALA A 79 -7.68 -18.59 -29.15
N LEU A 80 -8.52 -17.57 -29.28
CA LEU A 80 -9.91 -17.69 -29.77
C LEU A 80 -9.97 -17.36 -31.23
N PRO A 81 -10.51 -18.27 -32.10
CA PRO A 81 -10.54 -18.07 -33.53
C PRO A 81 -11.43 -16.90 -34.02
N GLU A 82 -12.32 -16.42 -33.17
CA GLU A 82 -13.22 -15.30 -33.43
C GLU A 82 -12.56 -13.93 -33.23
N VAL A 83 -11.40 -13.89 -32.56
CA VAL A 83 -10.67 -12.66 -32.22
C VAL A 83 -9.54 -12.48 -33.22
N LEU A 84 -9.54 -11.36 -33.95
CA LEU A 84 -8.55 -11.08 -35.00
C LEU A 84 -7.20 -10.63 -34.42
N SER A 85 -7.22 -9.83 -33.34
CA SER A 85 -6.00 -9.36 -32.65
C SER A 85 -6.33 -8.99 -31.22
N ALA A 86 -5.34 -9.12 -30.35
CA ALA A 86 -5.38 -8.62 -28.97
C ALA A 86 -4.10 -7.83 -28.67
N GLU A 87 -4.25 -6.67 -28.02
CA GLU A 87 -3.12 -5.86 -27.56
C GLU A 87 -3.03 -5.91 -26.05
N VAL A 88 -1.83 -6.19 -25.54
CA VAL A 88 -1.51 -6.15 -24.11
C VAL A 88 -0.73 -4.89 -23.82
N HIS A 89 -1.29 -4.04 -22.96
CA HIS A 89 -0.62 -2.83 -22.49
C HIS A 89 -0.12 -3.01 -21.06
N ALA A 90 1.17 -2.82 -20.82
CA ALA A 90 1.74 -2.83 -19.48
C ALA A 90 1.69 -1.41 -18.90
N GLU A 91 0.95 -1.21 -17.83
CA GLU A 91 0.88 0.08 -17.12
C GLU A 91 1.89 0.17 -15.97
N HIS A 92 2.15 -0.97 -15.31
CA HIS A 92 3.04 -1.06 -14.17
C HIS A 92 3.97 -2.25 -14.32
N LEU A 93 5.19 -2.07 -13.84
CA LEU A 93 6.24 -3.08 -13.85
C LEU A 93 6.60 -3.48 -12.42
N GLN A 94 6.95 -4.74 -12.24
CA GLN A 94 7.58 -5.27 -11.05
C GLN A 94 9.00 -5.75 -11.41
N LEU A 95 10.02 -5.23 -10.70
CA LEU A 95 11.40 -5.60 -10.92
C LEU A 95 11.92 -6.42 -9.74
N PHE A 96 12.50 -7.56 -10.04
CA PHE A 96 13.30 -8.34 -9.11
C PHE A 96 14.77 -8.02 -9.38
N VAL A 97 15.44 -7.46 -8.38
CA VAL A 97 16.82 -7.01 -8.50
C VAL A 97 17.69 -7.84 -7.61
N VAL A 98 18.85 -8.26 -8.15
CA VAL A 98 19.89 -8.98 -7.42
C VAL A 98 21.18 -8.17 -7.55
N GLU A 99 21.76 -7.76 -6.43
CA GLU A 99 22.98 -6.98 -6.38
C GLU A 99 24.02 -7.68 -5.49
N GLU A 100 25.30 -7.51 -5.79
CA GLU A 100 26.35 -7.91 -4.89
C GLU A 100 26.32 -7.00 -3.66
N ALA A 101 26.34 -7.59 -2.47
CA ALA A 101 26.27 -6.83 -1.24
C ALA A 101 27.41 -7.22 -0.30
N PRO A 102 28.52 -6.49 -0.33
CA PRO A 102 29.57 -6.66 0.64
C PRO A 102 29.09 -6.20 2.02
N THR A 103 28.47 -7.10 2.77
CA THR A 103 27.94 -6.80 4.11
C THR A 103 28.15 -7.98 5.04
N ASP A 104 28.47 -7.67 6.28
CA ASP A 104 28.69 -8.65 7.34
C ASP A 104 27.41 -8.99 8.12
N SER A 105 26.23 -8.60 7.64
CA SER A 105 24.98 -8.78 8.37
C SER A 105 23.85 -9.25 7.49
N VAL A 106 23.40 -10.51 7.70
CA VAL A 106 22.18 -11.08 7.11
C VAL A 106 20.94 -10.24 7.42
N MET A 107 20.87 -9.70 8.63
CA MET A 107 19.76 -8.83 9.04
C MET A 107 19.66 -7.58 8.15
N ARG A 108 20.78 -6.98 7.80
CA ARG A 108 20.81 -5.82 6.90
C ARG A 108 20.29 -6.19 5.50
N LEU A 109 20.67 -7.36 4.99
CA LEU A 109 20.16 -7.86 3.71
C LEU A 109 18.63 -8.07 3.76
N ALA A 110 18.15 -8.71 4.82
CA ALA A 110 16.72 -8.95 5.01
C ALA A 110 15.90 -7.63 5.06
N PHE A 111 16.36 -6.65 5.83
CA PHE A 111 15.68 -5.33 5.89
C PHE A 111 15.83 -4.50 4.62
N SER A 112 16.79 -4.82 3.75
CA SER A 112 16.94 -4.15 2.44
C SER A 112 16.15 -4.83 1.33
N SER A 113 15.43 -5.91 1.59
CA SER A 113 14.61 -6.63 0.60
C SER A 113 13.49 -5.79 -0.04
N VAL A 114 13.16 -4.66 0.54
CA VAL A 114 12.24 -3.66 -0.03
C VAL A 114 13.05 -2.47 -0.55
N GLY A 115 13.08 -2.31 -1.87
CA GLY A 115 13.69 -1.16 -2.53
C GLY A 115 15.21 -1.00 -2.35
N GLY A 116 15.91 -2.01 -1.82
CA GLY A 116 17.38 -2.01 -1.69
C GLY A 116 17.94 -1.31 -0.44
N HIS A 117 17.09 -0.73 0.44
CA HIS A 117 17.55 0.01 1.62
C HIS A 117 16.72 -0.26 2.88
N PRO A 118 17.36 -0.46 4.06
CA PRO A 118 16.64 -0.75 5.31
C PRO A 118 15.63 0.32 5.73
N TRP A 119 15.90 1.60 5.45
CA TRP A 119 14.99 2.69 5.80
C TRP A 119 13.67 2.66 5.02
N MET A 120 13.68 2.13 3.79
CA MET A 120 12.45 1.94 2.99
C MET A 120 11.53 0.91 3.63
N TYR A 121 12.11 -0.19 4.11
CA TYR A 121 11.38 -1.17 4.91
C TYR A 121 10.77 -0.55 6.17
N ALA A 122 11.54 0.28 6.89
CA ALA A 122 11.06 0.97 8.08
C ALA A 122 9.89 1.92 7.77
N LEU A 123 9.95 2.70 6.69
CA LEU A 123 8.84 3.57 6.26
C LEU A 123 7.60 2.77 5.88
N LEU A 124 7.76 1.65 5.16
CA LEU A 124 6.65 0.79 4.80
C LEU A 124 5.98 0.18 6.05
N MET A 125 6.79 -0.30 7.02
CA MET A 125 6.28 -0.79 8.30
C MET A 125 5.53 0.31 9.08
N LEU A 126 6.06 1.52 9.08
CA LEU A 126 5.45 2.66 9.77
C LEU A 126 4.12 3.06 9.12
N SER A 127 4.03 3.03 7.78
CA SER A 127 2.78 3.21 7.04
C SER A 127 1.75 2.13 7.42
N GLY A 128 2.15 0.86 7.42
CA GLY A 128 1.27 -0.26 7.81
C GLY A 128 0.78 -0.15 9.26
N LEU A 129 1.66 0.21 10.21
CA LEU A 129 1.28 0.44 11.60
C LEU A 129 0.32 1.63 11.75
N SER A 130 0.51 2.69 10.97
CA SER A 130 -0.40 3.84 10.94
C SER A 130 -1.79 3.42 10.48
N PHE A 131 -1.89 2.58 9.45
CA PHE A 131 -3.16 2.03 9.00
C PHE A 131 -3.88 1.21 10.09
N ILE A 132 -3.16 0.31 10.78
CA ILE A 132 -3.71 -0.46 11.90
C ILE A 132 -4.20 0.48 13.00
N ALA A 133 -3.42 1.50 13.35
CA ALA A 133 -3.79 2.49 14.35
C ALA A 133 -5.06 3.26 13.95
N ILE A 134 -5.22 3.66 12.67
CA ILE A 134 -6.42 4.31 12.15
C ILE A 134 -7.65 3.41 12.36
N VAL A 135 -7.56 2.12 12.01
CA VAL A 135 -8.67 1.17 12.20
C VAL A 135 -9.07 1.08 13.68
N VAL A 136 -8.10 0.95 14.58
CA VAL A 136 -8.35 0.91 16.04
C VAL A 136 -9.00 2.22 16.52
N LEU A 137 -8.50 3.37 16.09
CA LEU A 137 -9.05 4.69 16.46
C LEU A 137 -10.48 4.87 15.95
N MET A 138 -10.81 4.37 14.75
CA MET A 138 -12.18 4.37 14.22
C MET A 138 -13.13 3.58 15.12
N PHE A 139 -12.74 2.41 15.60
CA PHE A 139 -13.55 1.65 16.57
C PHE A 139 -13.72 2.41 17.88
N LEU A 140 -12.66 3.05 18.38
CA LEU A 140 -12.70 3.85 19.62
C LEU A 140 -13.64 5.06 19.48
N ILE A 141 -13.64 5.75 18.34
CA ILE A 141 -14.54 6.87 18.08
C ILE A 141 -16.01 6.38 18.07
N ILE A 142 -16.31 5.33 17.33
CA ILE A 142 -17.67 4.80 17.24
C ILE A 142 -18.17 4.38 18.65
N HIS A 143 -17.32 3.71 19.42
CA HIS A 143 -17.64 3.33 20.79
C HIS A 143 -17.87 4.54 21.70
N SER A 144 -17.03 5.56 21.62
CA SER A 144 -17.15 6.81 22.39
C SER A 144 -18.42 7.58 22.02
N LEU A 145 -18.74 7.70 20.74
CA LEU A 145 -19.97 8.35 20.27
C LEU A 145 -21.21 7.62 20.79
N ARG A 146 -21.24 6.29 20.75
CA ARG A 146 -22.35 5.50 21.29
C ARG A 146 -22.55 5.73 22.77
N ARG A 147 -21.47 5.84 23.53
CA ARG A 147 -21.50 6.14 24.97
C ARG A 147 -22.01 7.56 25.23
N SER A 148 -21.48 8.56 24.50
CA SER A 148 -21.88 9.96 24.63
C SER A 148 -23.38 10.16 24.37
N ILE A 149 -23.93 9.51 23.32
CA ILE A 149 -25.37 9.55 23.03
C ILE A 149 -26.20 8.90 24.15
N ARG A 150 -25.72 7.81 24.73
CA ARG A 150 -26.39 7.13 25.85
C ARG A 150 -26.46 8.00 27.10
N GLU A 151 -25.36 8.70 27.39
CA GLU A 151 -25.20 9.54 28.59
C GLU A 151 -25.69 10.99 28.39
N GLU A 152 -26.28 11.30 27.20
CA GLU A 152 -26.76 12.65 26.83
C GLU A 152 -25.71 13.75 26.95
N ARG A 153 -24.45 13.37 26.80
CA ARG A 153 -23.35 14.32 26.80
C ARG A 153 -23.18 14.94 25.41
N THR A 154 -22.77 16.21 25.39
CA THR A 154 -22.32 16.87 24.15
C THR A 154 -21.03 16.24 23.65
N LEU A 155 -20.67 16.48 22.38
CA LEU A 155 -19.44 16.00 21.76
C LEU A 155 -18.24 16.22 22.69
N GLU A 156 -17.67 15.13 23.19
CA GLU A 156 -16.52 15.20 24.08
C GLU A 156 -15.28 15.64 23.27
N GLN A 157 -14.46 16.51 23.86
CA GLN A 157 -13.20 16.98 23.28
C GLN A 157 -12.27 15.81 22.89
N ARG A 158 -12.40 14.68 23.57
CA ARG A 158 -11.72 13.43 23.24
C ARG A 158 -12.01 12.94 21.82
N ASN A 159 -13.27 13.02 21.36
CA ASN A 159 -13.65 12.58 20.01
C ASN A 159 -13.04 13.47 18.93
N VAL A 160 -12.93 14.77 19.20
CA VAL A 160 -12.26 15.72 18.32
C VAL A 160 -10.76 15.38 18.21
N TRP A 161 -10.13 15.05 19.33
CA TRP A 161 -8.73 14.63 19.35
C TRP A 161 -8.50 13.33 18.58
N LEU A 162 -9.33 12.31 18.78
CA LEU A 162 -9.24 11.05 18.04
C LEU A 162 -9.39 11.28 16.53
N LEU A 163 -10.32 12.12 16.11
CA LEU A 163 -10.52 12.45 14.70
C LEU A 163 -9.32 13.17 14.09
N ARG A 164 -8.74 14.14 14.82
CA ARG A 164 -7.51 14.82 14.40
C ARG A 164 -6.33 13.84 14.28
N THR A 165 -6.20 12.92 15.22
CA THR A 165 -5.16 11.89 15.19
C THR A 165 -5.32 10.97 13.98
N ILE A 166 -6.55 10.56 13.64
CA ILE A 166 -6.80 9.78 12.42
C ILE A 166 -6.37 10.57 11.18
N GLY A 167 -6.77 11.84 11.06
CA GLY A 167 -6.37 12.68 9.94
C GLY A 167 -4.85 12.82 9.81
N ALA A 168 -4.15 13.05 10.92
CA ALA A 168 -2.69 13.13 10.93
C ALA A 168 -2.03 11.81 10.52
N LEU A 169 -2.51 10.68 11.05
CA LEU A 169 -1.98 9.36 10.69
C LEU A 169 -2.24 9.01 9.22
N THR A 170 -3.39 9.40 8.66
CA THR A 170 -3.67 9.21 7.23
C THR A 170 -2.68 9.96 6.38
N ILE A 171 -2.44 11.24 6.65
CA ILE A 171 -1.46 12.06 5.92
C ILE A 171 -0.06 11.47 6.05
N LEU A 172 0.35 11.02 7.25
CA LEU A 172 1.66 10.42 7.45
C LEU A 172 1.81 9.09 6.71
N ALA A 173 0.79 8.23 6.73
CA ALA A 173 0.82 6.95 6.04
C ALA A 173 0.99 7.14 4.53
N GLU A 174 0.23 8.05 3.93
CA GLU A 174 0.34 8.40 2.51
C GLU A 174 1.73 8.99 2.18
N LEU A 175 2.21 9.94 2.99
CA LEU A 175 3.53 10.54 2.80
C LEU A 175 4.65 9.48 2.81
N PHE A 176 4.62 8.52 3.74
CA PHE A 176 5.60 7.45 3.78
C PHE A 176 5.52 6.55 2.54
N GLN A 177 4.32 6.23 2.10
CA GLN A 177 4.08 5.46 0.89
C GLN A 177 4.63 6.19 -0.35
N ASP A 178 4.34 7.47 -0.49
CA ASP A 178 4.78 8.30 -1.60
C ASP A 178 6.31 8.40 -1.66
N ILE A 179 6.98 8.58 -0.52
CA ILE A 179 8.45 8.61 -0.45
C ILE A 179 9.04 7.27 -0.92
N VAL A 180 8.46 6.15 -0.48
CA VAL A 180 8.92 4.81 -0.90
C VAL A 180 8.70 4.61 -2.39
N ASN A 181 7.51 4.92 -2.90
CA ASN A 181 7.16 4.77 -4.33
C ASN A 181 8.04 5.66 -5.21
N TRP A 182 8.24 6.91 -4.82
CA TRP A 182 9.12 7.84 -5.53
C TRP A 182 10.55 7.29 -5.63
N ARG A 183 11.10 6.79 -4.53
CA ARG A 183 12.46 6.23 -4.50
C ARG A 183 12.55 4.96 -5.34
N MET A 184 11.54 4.08 -5.28
CA MET A 184 11.48 2.87 -6.11
C MET A 184 11.43 3.22 -7.59
N ALA A 185 10.62 4.20 -8.00
CA ALA A 185 10.54 4.65 -9.38
C ALA A 185 11.87 5.22 -9.89
N HIS A 186 12.56 6.03 -9.09
CA HIS A 186 13.90 6.55 -9.46
C HIS A 186 14.93 5.42 -9.61
N ARG A 187 14.94 4.47 -8.67
CA ARG A 187 15.85 3.32 -8.75
C ARG A 187 15.55 2.45 -9.98
N ALA A 188 14.27 2.24 -10.29
CA ALA A 188 13.87 1.53 -11.49
C ALA A 188 14.30 2.27 -12.77
N ALA A 189 14.19 3.60 -12.81
CA ALA A 189 14.64 4.40 -13.93
C ALA A 189 16.14 4.32 -14.14
N GLU A 190 16.94 4.30 -13.05
CA GLU A 190 18.39 4.07 -13.13
C GLU A 190 18.71 2.69 -13.71
N LEU A 191 18.06 1.64 -13.22
CA LEU A 191 18.29 0.25 -13.65
C LEU A 191 17.84 -0.02 -15.09
N LEU A 192 16.77 0.65 -15.53
CA LEU A 192 16.21 0.48 -16.86
C LEU A 192 16.75 1.51 -17.86
N SER A 193 17.72 2.35 -17.46
CA SER A 193 18.37 3.30 -18.36
C SER A 193 19.08 2.55 -19.49
N GLY A 194 18.58 2.71 -20.72
CA GLY A 194 19.09 1.96 -21.90
C GLY A 194 18.25 0.74 -22.29
N SER A 195 17.15 0.46 -21.61
CA SER A 195 16.13 -0.50 -22.03
C SER A 195 14.98 0.20 -22.79
N ASP A 196 14.12 -0.60 -23.42
CA ASP A 196 12.92 -0.09 -24.11
C ASP A 196 11.81 0.38 -23.14
N TYR A 197 12.06 0.31 -21.83
CA TYR A 197 11.10 0.67 -20.80
C TYR A 197 11.38 2.07 -20.24
N ALA A 198 10.49 3.03 -20.51
CA ALA A 198 10.58 4.37 -19.92
C ALA A 198 9.74 4.44 -18.64
N VAL A 199 10.40 4.66 -17.51
CA VAL A 199 9.75 4.79 -16.19
C VAL A 199 9.20 6.20 -16.02
N ASP A 200 7.95 6.34 -15.56
CA ASP A 200 7.38 7.60 -15.19
C ASP A 200 7.70 7.94 -13.73
N THR A 201 8.75 8.73 -13.53
CA THR A 201 9.16 9.17 -12.19
C THR A 201 8.30 10.31 -11.63
N MET A 202 7.44 10.93 -12.46
CA MET A 202 6.61 12.06 -12.05
C MET A 202 5.18 11.67 -11.64
N SER A 203 4.65 10.55 -12.14
CA SER A 203 3.26 10.14 -11.86
C SER A 203 3.01 9.76 -10.41
N VAL A 204 4.06 9.41 -9.67
CA VAL A 204 3.97 9.05 -8.24
C VAL A 204 3.44 10.20 -7.37
N SER A 205 3.59 11.46 -7.82
CA SER A 205 3.16 12.65 -7.08
C SER A 205 1.77 13.17 -7.46
N TYR A 206 1.17 12.70 -8.56
CA TYR A 206 -0.03 13.32 -9.14
C TYR A 206 -1.33 12.54 -9.01
N THR A 207 -1.33 11.32 -8.51
CA THR A 207 -2.54 10.50 -8.40
C THR A 207 -3.61 11.11 -7.48
N HIS A 208 -3.21 11.86 -6.46
CA HIS A 208 -4.15 12.54 -5.56
C HIS A 208 -4.64 13.90 -6.08
N LEU A 209 -3.84 14.65 -6.84
CA LEU A 209 -4.25 15.95 -7.39
C LEU A 209 -5.25 15.80 -8.55
N ARG A 210 -5.11 14.78 -9.39
CA ARG A 210 -6.01 14.53 -10.51
C ARG A 210 -7.43 14.15 -10.11
N ALA A 211 -7.61 13.52 -8.95
CA ALA A 211 -8.94 13.20 -8.42
C ALA A 211 -9.74 14.46 -8.02
N HIS A 212 -9.08 15.56 -7.75
CA HIS A 212 -9.72 16.85 -7.44
C HIS A 212 -10.04 17.70 -8.68
N GLU A 213 -9.25 17.61 -9.76
CA GLU A 213 -9.50 18.38 -10.99
C GLU A 213 -10.68 17.85 -11.81
N THR A 214 -10.98 16.57 -11.78
CA THR A 214 -12.14 15.98 -12.49
C THR A 214 -13.49 16.31 -11.85
N ARG A 215 -13.53 16.85 -10.63
CA ARG A 215 -14.77 17.30 -9.96
C ARG A 215 -15.11 18.76 -10.21
N GLY A 216 -14.24 19.54 -10.82
CA GLY A 216 -14.44 20.96 -11.10
C GLY A 216 -15.04 21.29 -12.46
N ASN A 217 -15.26 20.31 -13.34
CA ASN A 217 -15.73 20.49 -14.71
C ASN A 217 -17.02 19.72 -15.04
N LEU A 218 -17.97 19.65 -14.08
CA LEU A 218 -19.36 19.23 -14.32
C LEU A 218 -20.34 20.31 -13.88
#